data_0d073214e68f5942cad197bd1c28cfdb
#
_entry.id   0d073214e68f5942cad197bd1c28cfdb
#
_cell.length_a   1.000
_cell.length_b   1.000
_cell.length_c   1.000
_cell.angle_alpha   90.00
_cell.angle_beta   90.00
_cell.angle_gamma   90.00
#
_symmetry.space_group_name_H-M   'P 1'
#
loop_
_entity.id
_entity.type
_entity.pdbx_description
1 polymer ?
#
loop_
_entity_poly.entity_id
_entity_poly.type
_entity_poly.pdbx_seq_one_letter_code
_entity_poly.pdbx_strand_id
1 'polypeptide(L)'
;MTSLVISKYNLNMLKLKAKIRQELKRDGSTPAIVYGHKIKNALIEVNDADFDKLYKQTGETSLISLEFGDEKRVVLIRDVQTDPVTDKYIHIDFYQVKMSEKIKVEVALNFIGQAPAVIEYGGILIKNMDKLEIEALPKDLPHEIPVDVSQLKQIEDHICVKDLNIPEGVEVLIDQEQVVAMIASPKVQEEEKPAEVEKPAEEGETKKDGQEEIEQ
;
A
#
# COMPACT_ATOMS: atom_id res chain seq x y z
N MET A 1 8.51 -21.13 -29.09
CA MET A 1 9.69 -20.21 -29.10
C MET A 1 9.84 -19.41 -27.80
N THR A 2 9.05 -19.67 -26.76
CA THR A 2 9.02 -18.89 -25.51
C THR A 2 10.06 -19.34 -24.46
N SER A 3 10.62 -20.54 -24.58
CA SER A 3 11.56 -21.12 -23.61
C SER A 3 12.99 -20.55 -23.67
N LEU A 4 13.37 -19.87 -24.76
CA LEU A 4 14.77 -19.40 -24.95
C LEU A 4 15.04 -18.01 -24.34
N VAL A 5 14.00 -17.23 -24.05
CA VAL A 5 14.13 -15.87 -23.52
C VAL A 5 14.46 -15.86 -22.02
N ILE A 6 13.96 -16.86 -21.29
CA ILE A 6 14.12 -16.95 -19.82
C ILE A 6 15.56 -17.26 -19.40
N SER A 7 16.34 -17.94 -20.25
CA SER A 7 17.73 -18.33 -19.96
C SER A 7 18.76 -17.20 -20.06
N LYS A 8 18.39 -16.03 -20.60
CA LYS A 8 19.33 -14.94 -20.85
C LYS A 8 19.46 -13.94 -19.70
N TYR A 9 18.55 -13.99 -18.74
CA TYR A 9 18.53 -13.07 -17.60
C TYR A 9 18.69 -13.88 -16.31
N ASN A 10 19.88 -13.82 -15.72
CA ASN A 10 20.20 -14.37 -14.39
C ASN A 10 19.51 -13.55 -13.27
N LEU A 11 18.22 -13.27 -13.41
CA LEU A 11 17.42 -12.76 -12.31
C LEU A 11 17.06 -13.95 -11.43
N ASN A 12 17.31 -13.85 -10.15
CA ASN A 12 16.85 -14.78 -9.11
C ASN A 12 15.31 -14.69 -9.00
N MET A 13 14.60 -15.04 -10.09
CA MET A 13 13.13 -15.03 -10.09
C MET A 13 12.62 -16.18 -9.25
N LEU A 14 11.85 -15.85 -8.24
CA LEU A 14 11.14 -16.85 -7.47
C LEU A 14 10.08 -17.52 -8.34
N LYS A 15 9.90 -18.82 -8.13
CA LYS A 15 8.94 -19.63 -8.90
C LYS A 15 7.69 -19.83 -8.08
N LEU A 16 6.54 -19.57 -8.70
CA LEU A 16 5.24 -19.83 -8.13
C LEU A 16 4.49 -20.84 -9.00
N LYS A 17 4.02 -21.89 -8.38
CA LYS A 17 3.19 -22.90 -9.07
C LYS A 17 1.73 -22.53 -8.90
N ALA A 18 0.99 -22.56 -10.01
CA ALA A 18 -0.44 -22.32 -10.03
C ALA A 18 -1.16 -23.43 -10.80
N LYS A 19 -2.45 -23.55 -10.59
CA LYS A 19 -3.32 -24.47 -11.33
C LYS A 19 -4.30 -23.66 -12.17
N ILE A 20 -4.68 -24.17 -13.35
CA ILE A 20 -5.75 -23.58 -14.14
C ILE A 20 -7.05 -23.80 -13.39
N ARG A 21 -7.77 -22.68 -13.12
CA ARG A 21 -9.04 -22.73 -12.40
C ARG A 21 -10.14 -23.31 -13.29
N GLN A 22 -10.76 -24.35 -12.81
CA GLN A 22 -11.90 -25.01 -13.50
C GLN A 22 -13.21 -24.87 -12.73
N GLU A 23 -13.16 -24.61 -11.41
CA GLU A 23 -14.33 -24.60 -10.53
C GLU A 23 -14.23 -23.48 -9.47
N LEU A 24 -15.22 -23.43 -8.57
CA LEU A 24 -15.29 -22.51 -7.43
C LEU A 24 -14.08 -22.69 -6.47
N LYS A 25 -13.77 -21.61 -5.76
CA LYS A 25 -12.67 -21.49 -4.76
C LYS A 25 -12.54 -22.77 -3.90
N ARG A 26 -11.33 -23.31 -3.83
CA ARG A 26 -11.00 -24.41 -2.91
C ARG A 26 -10.41 -23.83 -1.62
N ASP A 27 -10.69 -24.48 -0.50
CA ASP A 27 -10.08 -24.07 0.78
C ASP A 27 -8.56 -24.18 0.70
N GLY A 28 -7.86 -23.11 1.13
CA GLY A 28 -6.40 -23.02 1.10
C GLY A 28 -5.81 -22.63 -0.25
N SER A 29 -6.64 -22.14 -1.19
CA SER A 29 -6.20 -21.57 -2.47
C SER A 29 -6.92 -20.28 -2.79
N THR A 30 -6.18 -19.33 -3.35
CA THR A 30 -6.71 -18.03 -3.77
C THR A 30 -6.86 -17.98 -5.28
N PRO A 31 -8.03 -17.52 -5.76
CA PRO A 31 -8.24 -17.25 -7.18
C PRO A 31 -7.35 -16.12 -7.65
N ALA A 32 -6.80 -16.26 -8.84
CA ALA A 32 -5.95 -15.26 -9.44
C ALA A 32 -6.20 -15.17 -10.96
N ILE A 33 -5.86 -14.03 -11.52
CA ILE A 33 -5.91 -13.79 -12.95
C ILE A 33 -4.53 -13.43 -13.48
N VAL A 34 -4.17 -13.97 -14.65
CA VAL A 34 -3.00 -13.56 -15.40
C VAL A 34 -3.46 -12.83 -16.65
N TYR A 35 -3.05 -11.59 -16.79
CA TYR A 35 -3.36 -10.77 -17.96
C TYR A 35 -2.14 -9.97 -18.42
N GLY A 36 -2.21 -9.36 -19.59
CA GLY A 36 -1.13 -8.55 -20.13
C GLY A 36 -1.33 -8.19 -21.59
N HIS A 37 -0.35 -7.49 -22.17
CA HIS A 37 -0.46 -7.02 -23.56
C HIS A 37 -0.37 -8.17 -24.56
N LYS A 38 -1.40 -8.30 -25.41
CA LYS A 38 -1.50 -9.30 -26.50
C LYS A 38 -1.46 -10.77 -26.05
N ILE A 39 -1.92 -11.07 -24.85
CA ILE A 39 -2.08 -12.44 -24.37
C ILE A 39 -3.53 -12.73 -24.00
N LYS A 40 -3.90 -14.01 -24.00
CA LYS A 40 -5.19 -14.44 -23.46
C LYS A 40 -5.09 -14.44 -21.94
N ASN A 41 -6.11 -13.88 -21.29
CA ASN A 41 -6.25 -13.95 -19.85
C ASN A 41 -6.39 -15.41 -19.42
N ALA A 42 -5.71 -15.77 -18.35
CA ALA A 42 -5.79 -17.09 -17.75
C ALA A 42 -6.30 -16.97 -16.31
N LEU A 43 -7.38 -17.69 -16.02
CA LEU A 43 -7.89 -17.82 -14.66
C LEU A 43 -7.14 -18.97 -13.99
N ILE A 44 -6.49 -18.68 -12.89
CA ILE A 44 -5.65 -19.63 -12.16
C ILE A 44 -6.02 -19.65 -10.68
N GLU A 45 -5.49 -20.60 -10.00
CA GLU A 45 -5.59 -20.81 -8.56
C GLU A 45 -4.18 -20.98 -7.98
N VAL A 46 -3.89 -20.27 -6.92
CA VAL A 46 -2.58 -20.28 -6.26
C VAL A 46 -2.76 -20.80 -4.81
N ASN A 47 -1.83 -21.61 -4.33
CA ASN A 47 -1.85 -22.03 -2.94
C ASN A 47 -1.50 -20.86 -2.01
N ASP A 48 -2.32 -20.61 -0.99
CA ASP A 48 -2.18 -19.48 -0.08
C ASP A 48 -0.83 -19.49 0.66
N ALA A 49 -0.38 -20.64 1.13
CA ALA A 49 0.87 -20.74 1.87
C ALA A 49 2.12 -20.51 0.99
N ASP A 50 2.08 -20.95 -0.27
CA ASP A 50 3.17 -20.73 -1.21
C ASP A 50 3.21 -19.27 -1.67
N PHE A 51 2.05 -18.66 -1.86
CA PHE A 51 1.94 -17.25 -2.19
C PHE A 51 2.40 -16.35 -1.04
N ASP A 52 1.96 -16.62 0.19
CA ASP A 52 2.35 -15.84 1.37
C ASP A 52 3.87 -15.80 1.57
N LYS A 53 4.53 -16.97 1.44
CA LYS A 53 6.00 -17.04 1.52
C LYS A 53 6.68 -16.21 0.44
N LEU A 54 6.16 -16.29 -0.78
CA LEU A 54 6.70 -15.55 -1.91
C LEU A 54 6.46 -14.06 -1.72
N TYR A 55 5.24 -13.65 -1.38
CA TYR A 55 4.85 -12.25 -1.22
C TYR A 55 5.64 -11.55 -0.12
N LYS A 56 5.89 -12.23 1.01
CA LYS A 56 6.75 -11.70 2.09
C LYS A 56 8.21 -11.51 1.69
N GLN A 57 8.70 -12.26 0.71
CA GLN A 57 10.08 -12.16 0.24
C GLN A 57 10.25 -11.14 -0.89
N THR A 58 9.24 -10.98 -1.72
CA THR A 58 9.34 -10.23 -2.98
C THR A 58 8.62 -8.91 -2.97
N GLY A 59 7.58 -8.77 -2.15
CA GLY A 59 6.65 -7.64 -2.25
C GLY A 59 5.89 -7.60 -3.59
N GLU A 60 5.36 -6.44 -3.93
CA GLU A 60 4.55 -6.22 -5.15
C GLU A 60 5.39 -5.96 -6.40
N THR A 61 6.65 -5.53 -6.25
CA THR A 61 7.49 -5.04 -7.36
C THR A 61 8.41 -6.08 -7.98
N SER A 62 8.38 -7.31 -7.49
CA SER A 62 9.28 -8.35 -7.95
C SER A 62 8.74 -9.16 -9.12
N LEU A 63 9.64 -9.53 -10.02
CA LEU A 63 9.34 -10.43 -11.12
C LEU A 63 9.27 -11.87 -10.64
N ILE A 64 8.18 -12.54 -10.98
CA ILE A 64 7.88 -13.90 -10.59
C ILE A 64 7.78 -14.77 -11.84
N SER A 65 8.37 -15.96 -11.78
CA SER A 65 8.15 -17.01 -12.79
C SER A 65 6.94 -17.84 -12.39
N LEU A 66 5.80 -17.55 -13.00
CA LEU A 66 4.55 -18.27 -12.76
C LEU A 66 4.47 -19.51 -13.66
N GLU A 67 4.29 -20.67 -13.06
CA GLU A 67 4.16 -21.96 -13.74
C GLU A 67 2.72 -22.49 -13.57
N PHE A 68 1.97 -22.62 -14.66
CA PHE A 68 0.62 -23.20 -14.66
C PHE A 68 0.37 -24.05 -15.91
N GLY A 69 -0.11 -25.28 -15.72
CA GLY A 69 -0.14 -26.26 -16.78
C GLY A 69 1.25 -26.49 -17.38
N ASP A 70 1.36 -26.42 -18.70
CA ASP A 70 2.63 -26.54 -19.43
C ASP A 70 3.26 -25.17 -19.75
N GLU A 71 2.67 -24.07 -19.24
CA GLU A 71 3.11 -22.71 -19.52
C GLU A 71 3.94 -22.13 -18.37
N LYS A 72 4.96 -21.35 -18.77
CA LYS A 72 5.75 -20.51 -17.86
C LYS A 72 5.68 -19.08 -18.34
N ARG A 73 5.27 -18.18 -17.45
CA ARG A 73 5.16 -16.75 -17.74
C ARG A 73 5.90 -15.94 -16.70
N VAL A 74 6.56 -14.88 -17.15
CA VAL A 74 7.14 -13.88 -16.24
C VAL A 74 6.08 -12.83 -15.96
N VAL A 75 5.73 -12.70 -14.71
CA VAL A 75 4.64 -11.84 -14.24
C VAL A 75 5.12 -10.95 -13.09
N LEU A 76 4.41 -9.85 -12.90
CA LEU A 76 4.50 -8.98 -11.74
C LEU A 76 3.19 -9.12 -10.94
N ILE A 77 3.24 -9.03 -9.64
CA ILE A 77 2.05 -8.88 -8.81
C ILE A 77 1.55 -7.45 -8.99
N ARG A 78 0.33 -7.28 -9.50
CA ARG A 78 -0.25 -5.96 -9.75
C ARG A 78 -1.12 -5.50 -8.61
N ASP A 79 -1.92 -6.40 -8.06
CA ASP A 79 -2.82 -6.12 -6.96
C ASP A 79 -3.05 -7.39 -6.13
N VAL A 80 -3.23 -7.21 -4.84
CA VAL A 80 -3.52 -8.29 -3.88
C VAL A 80 -4.66 -7.84 -2.99
N GLN A 81 -5.81 -8.45 -3.17
CA GLN A 81 -6.97 -8.18 -2.35
C GLN A 81 -6.99 -9.12 -1.14
N THR A 82 -7.04 -8.54 0.04
CA THR A 82 -7.13 -9.26 1.31
C THR A 82 -8.44 -8.96 2.02
N ASP A 83 -8.93 -9.91 2.78
CA ASP A 83 -10.07 -9.73 3.67
C ASP A 83 -9.61 -8.98 4.92
N PRO A 84 -10.18 -7.80 5.24
CA PRO A 84 -9.72 -6.95 6.35
C PRO A 84 -9.95 -7.55 7.74
N VAL A 85 -10.76 -8.60 7.85
CA VAL A 85 -11.08 -9.24 9.14
C VAL A 85 -10.25 -10.50 9.36
N THR A 86 -10.04 -11.28 8.29
CA THR A 86 -9.37 -12.59 8.38
C THR A 86 -7.96 -12.60 7.82
N ASP A 87 -7.49 -11.49 7.23
CA ASP A 87 -6.21 -11.32 6.52
C ASP A 87 -5.96 -12.38 5.41
N LYS A 88 -7.03 -13.05 4.97
CA LYS A 88 -6.94 -14.03 3.89
C LYS A 88 -6.96 -13.36 2.53
N TYR A 89 -6.20 -13.91 1.61
CA TYR A 89 -6.21 -13.46 0.23
C TYR A 89 -7.54 -13.79 -0.45
N ILE A 90 -8.16 -12.78 -1.07
CA ILE A 90 -9.43 -12.90 -1.81
C ILE A 90 -9.16 -13.08 -3.29
N HIS A 91 -8.26 -12.25 -3.85
CA HIS A 91 -7.90 -12.25 -5.25
C HIS A 91 -6.48 -11.75 -5.46
N ILE A 92 -5.81 -12.26 -6.50
CA ILE A 92 -4.45 -11.84 -6.88
C ILE A 92 -4.42 -11.56 -8.37
N ASP A 93 -3.91 -10.38 -8.72
CA ASP A 93 -3.74 -9.92 -10.10
C ASP A 93 -2.28 -10.05 -10.52
N PHE A 94 -2.03 -10.90 -11.52
CA PHE A 94 -0.72 -11.06 -12.15
C PHE A 94 -0.70 -10.38 -13.51
N TYR A 95 0.21 -9.44 -13.67
CA TYR A 95 0.45 -8.78 -14.95
C TYR A 95 1.66 -9.38 -15.65
N GLN A 96 1.45 -9.96 -16.85
CA GLN A 96 2.56 -10.47 -17.65
C GLN A 96 3.32 -9.32 -18.28
N VAL A 97 4.60 -9.23 -17.95
CA VAL A 97 5.49 -8.17 -18.40
C VAL A 97 6.30 -8.57 -19.62
N LYS A 98 6.64 -7.59 -20.44
CA LYS A 98 7.64 -7.71 -21.47
C LYS A 98 8.90 -6.97 -21.05
N MET A 99 10.05 -7.63 -21.12
CA MET A 99 11.33 -7.07 -20.67
C MET A 99 11.80 -5.84 -21.46
N SER A 100 11.16 -5.55 -22.60
CA SER A 100 11.49 -4.42 -23.47
C SER A 100 10.56 -3.22 -23.37
N GLU A 101 9.48 -3.33 -22.58
CA GLU A 101 8.50 -2.25 -22.42
C GLU A 101 8.58 -1.70 -21.00
N LYS A 102 8.53 -0.37 -20.86
CA LYS A 102 8.40 0.27 -19.55
C LYS A 102 7.04 -0.05 -18.95
N ILE A 103 6.99 -0.25 -17.66
CA ILE A 103 5.77 -0.53 -16.92
C ILE A 103 5.60 0.47 -15.79
N LYS A 104 4.36 0.82 -15.49
CA LYS A 104 3.99 1.66 -14.36
C LYS A 104 3.66 0.77 -13.18
N VAL A 105 4.34 0.99 -12.07
CA VAL A 105 4.17 0.21 -10.84
C VAL A 105 4.23 1.12 -9.63
N GLU A 106 3.57 0.70 -8.57
CA GLU A 106 3.67 1.31 -7.26
C GLU A 106 4.75 0.60 -6.46
N VAL A 107 5.75 1.34 -5.99
CA VAL A 107 6.84 0.83 -5.18
C VAL A 107 6.68 1.30 -3.74
N ALA A 108 6.81 0.38 -2.79
CA ALA A 108 6.73 0.69 -1.37
C ALA A 108 7.90 1.58 -0.92
N LEU A 109 7.59 2.55 -0.06
CA LEU A 109 8.57 3.41 0.60
C LEU A 109 8.97 2.79 1.93
N ASN A 110 10.26 2.49 2.09
CA ASN A 110 10.81 1.97 3.32
C ASN A 110 11.47 3.09 4.13
N PHE A 111 10.82 3.50 5.23
CA PHE A 111 11.31 4.55 6.10
C PHE A 111 12.39 3.99 7.03
N ILE A 112 13.63 4.44 6.82
CA ILE A 112 14.81 4.01 7.59
C ILE A 112 15.31 5.12 8.51
N GLY A 113 15.94 4.74 9.64
CA GLY A 113 16.47 5.67 10.62
C GLY A 113 15.43 6.08 11.68
N GLN A 114 15.81 7.08 12.48
CA GLN A 114 14.96 7.68 13.51
C GLN A 114 15.01 9.19 13.33
N ALA A 115 13.85 9.83 13.27
CA ALA A 115 13.76 11.28 13.17
C ALA A 115 14.15 11.93 14.51
N PRO A 116 15.20 12.76 14.57
CA PRO A 116 15.59 13.46 15.81
C PRO A 116 14.45 14.34 16.35
N ALA A 117 13.66 14.93 15.49
CA ALA A 117 12.51 15.75 15.86
C ALA A 117 11.43 14.98 16.66
N VAL A 118 11.29 13.67 16.43
CA VAL A 118 10.39 12.83 17.22
C VAL A 118 10.95 12.59 18.62
N ILE A 119 12.26 12.37 18.72
CA ILE A 119 12.94 12.02 19.99
C ILE A 119 13.13 13.25 20.87
N GLU A 120 13.62 14.37 20.29
CA GLU A 120 14.01 15.56 21.03
C GLU A 120 12.85 16.50 21.33
N TYR A 121 11.90 16.63 20.39
CA TYR A 121 10.80 17.59 20.48
C TYR A 121 9.42 16.93 20.63
N GLY A 122 9.36 15.58 20.71
CA GLY A 122 8.10 14.86 20.80
C GLY A 122 7.21 14.99 19.57
N GLY A 123 7.79 15.33 18.40
CA GLY A 123 7.07 15.45 17.15
C GLY A 123 6.44 14.12 16.70
N ILE A 124 5.42 14.20 15.87
CA ILE A 124 4.73 13.03 15.29
C ILE A 124 5.14 12.92 13.82
N LEU A 125 5.74 11.77 13.45
CA LEU A 125 6.03 11.48 12.05
C LEU A 125 4.73 11.11 11.32
N ILE A 126 4.33 11.96 10.38
CA ILE A 126 3.21 11.69 9.48
C ILE A 126 3.76 11.24 8.14
N LYS A 127 3.37 10.04 7.71
CA LYS A 127 3.65 9.49 6.39
C LYS A 127 2.46 9.83 5.50
N ASN A 128 2.68 10.70 4.53
CA ASN A 128 1.64 11.10 3.58
C ASN A 128 1.50 10.10 2.45
N MET A 129 2.56 9.35 2.19
CA MET A 129 2.62 8.35 1.12
C MET A 129 3.36 7.11 1.62
N ASP A 130 2.78 5.94 1.37
CA ASP A 130 3.41 4.65 1.65
C ASP A 130 3.95 4.00 0.38
N LYS A 131 3.47 4.42 -0.80
CA LYS A 131 3.85 3.91 -2.12
C LYS A 131 4.13 5.06 -3.08
N LEU A 132 5.06 4.85 -4.01
CA LEU A 132 5.42 5.81 -5.06
C LEU A 132 5.15 5.20 -6.42
N GLU A 133 4.38 5.88 -7.28
CA GLU A 133 4.15 5.45 -8.66
C GLU A 133 5.34 5.82 -9.54
N ILE A 134 5.95 4.79 -10.13
CA ILE A 134 7.11 4.92 -11.01
C ILE A 134 6.90 4.23 -12.35
N GLU A 135 7.64 4.67 -13.35
CA GLU A 135 7.73 4.02 -14.66
C GLU A 135 9.18 3.56 -14.90
N ALA A 136 9.39 2.25 -15.07
CA ALA A 136 10.70 1.69 -15.28
C ALA A 136 10.63 0.43 -16.16
N LEU A 137 11.80 0.01 -16.66
CA LEU A 137 11.92 -1.31 -17.28
C LEU A 137 11.85 -2.40 -16.19
N PRO A 138 11.29 -3.58 -16.49
CA PRO A 138 11.20 -4.68 -15.53
C PRO A 138 12.51 -5.10 -14.89
N LYS A 139 13.65 -4.77 -15.51
CA LYS A 139 14.99 -5.09 -15.00
C LYS A 139 15.50 -4.09 -13.96
N ASP A 140 15.02 -2.85 -14.06
CA ASP A 140 15.50 -1.72 -13.28
C ASP A 140 14.53 -1.38 -12.13
N LEU A 141 13.53 -2.24 -11.91
CA LEU A 141 12.55 -2.08 -10.84
C LEU A 141 13.22 -2.29 -9.47
N PRO A 142 13.19 -1.30 -8.57
CA PRO A 142 13.60 -1.49 -7.20
C PRO A 142 12.51 -2.24 -6.42
N HIS A 143 12.91 -3.04 -5.42
CA HIS A 143 11.96 -3.69 -4.52
C HIS A 143 11.27 -2.70 -3.59
N GLU A 144 12.02 -1.74 -3.10
CA GLU A 144 11.60 -0.68 -2.20
C GLU A 144 12.49 0.55 -2.41
N ILE A 145 11.98 1.72 -2.06
CA ILE A 145 12.74 2.97 -2.09
C ILE A 145 13.02 3.39 -0.65
N PRO A 146 14.31 3.44 -0.22
CA PRO A 146 14.64 3.85 1.13
C PRO A 146 14.42 5.36 1.32
N VAL A 147 13.71 5.73 2.38
CA VAL A 147 13.45 7.10 2.81
C VAL A 147 14.16 7.32 4.14
N ASP A 148 15.21 8.10 4.15
CA ASP A 148 15.96 8.39 5.37
C ASP A 148 15.30 9.52 6.17
N VAL A 149 14.64 9.15 7.27
CA VAL A 149 13.97 10.09 8.17
C VAL A 149 14.92 10.75 9.17
N SER A 150 16.22 10.37 9.22
CA SER A 150 17.22 11.00 10.10
C SER A 150 17.48 12.46 9.75
N GLN A 151 17.07 12.90 8.57
CA GLN A 151 17.18 14.28 8.11
C GLN A 151 16.15 15.21 8.76
N LEU A 152 15.06 14.67 9.30
CA LEU A 152 13.99 15.43 9.95
C LEU A 152 14.41 15.81 11.38
N LYS A 153 14.99 17.01 11.54
CA LYS A 153 15.58 17.51 12.79
C LYS A 153 14.65 18.42 13.57
N GLN A 154 13.72 19.08 12.90
CA GLN A 154 12.84 20.09 13.50
C GLN A 154 11.37 19.72 13.27
N ILE A 155 10.50 20.33 14.07
CA ILE A 155 9.05 20.30 13.85
C ILE A 155 8.77 21.05 12.53
N GLU A 156 7.87 20.52 11.71
CA GLU A 156 7.51 21.00 10.36
C GLU A 156 8.54 20.66 9.25
N ASP A 157 9.64 20.01 9.59
CA ASP A 157 10.50 19.43 8.55
C ASP A 157 9.73 18.40 7.73
N HIS A 158 9.99 18.39 6.43
CA HIS A 158 9.36 17.48 5.49
C HIS A 158 10.37 16.93 4.47
N ILE A 159 10.04 15.76 3.93
CA ILE A 159 10.79 15.11 2.84
C ILE A 159 9.87 15.11 1.62
N CYS A 160 10.36 15.64 0.50
CA CYS A 160 9.67 15.62 -0.78
C CYS A 160 10.16 14.47 -1.66
N VAL A 161 9.41 14.18 -2.73
CA VAL A 161 9.77 13.14 -3.71
C VAL A 161 11.15 13.40 -4.34
N LYS A 162 11.54 14.65 -4.56
CA LYS A 162 12.86 15.04 -5.09
C LYS A 162 14.04 14.66 -4.19
N ASP A 163 13.81 14.50 -2.88
CA ASP A 163 14.84 14.20 -1.89
C ASP A 163 15.10 12.70 -1.75
N LEU A 164 14.31 11.88 -2.47
CA LEU A 164 14.43 10.43 -2.47
C LEU A 164 15.60 9.98 -3.34
N ASN A 165 16.30 8.94 -2.86
CA ASN A 165 17.36 8.30 -3.62
C ASN A 165 16.77 7.31 -4.63
N ILE A 166 16.46 7.81 -5.85
CA ILE A 166 15.85 7.03 -6.92
C ILE A 166 16.98 6.41 -7.77
N PRO A 167 16.96 5.09 -8.03
CA PRO A 167 17.96 4.45 -8.88
C PRO A 167 17.86 4.90 -10.34
N GLU A 168 18.97 4.77 -11.07
CA GLU A 168 19.03 5.11 -12.49
C GLU A 168 18.06 4.23 -13.32
N GLY A 169 17.39 4.83 -14.29
CA GLY A 169 16.43 4.13 -15.16
C GLY A 169 14.98 4.12 -14.67
N VAL A 170 14.70 4.74 -13.53
CA VAL A 170 13.37 4.89 -12.95
C VAL A 170 12.86 6.31 -13.16
N GLU A 171 11.68 6.45 -13.74
CA GLU A 171 10.98 7.73 -13.92
C GLU A 171 9.82 7.82 -12.91
N VAL A 172 9.79 8.88 -12.12
CA VAL A 172 8.68 9.14 -11.18
C VAL A 172 7.57 9.85 -11.91
N LEU A 173 6.34 9.35 -11.74
CA LEU A 173 5.14 9.92 -12.38
C LEU A 173 4.43 10.97 -11.52
N ILE A 174 4.81 11.06 -10.26
CA ILE A 174 4.23 12.00 -9.28
C ILE A 174 5.06 13.28 -9.25
N ASP A 175 4.43 14.37 -8.83
CA ASP A 175 5.08 15.67 -8.69
C ASP A 175 6.25 15.60 -7.71
N GLN A 176 7.40 16.12 -8.13
CA GLN A 176 8.63 16.12 -7.33
C GLN A 176 8.54 16.97 -6.05
N GLU A 177 7.61 17.93 -5.99
CA GLU A 177 7.38 18.77 -4.82
C GLU A 177 6.42 18.11 -3.80
N GLN A 178 5.82 16.98 -4.13
CA GLN A 178 4.90 16.30 -3.23
C GLN A 178 5.61 15.80 -1.97
N VAL A 179 4.97 16.06 -0.81
CA VAL A 179 5.50 15.68 0.51
C VAL A 179 5.24 14.20 0.77
N VAL A 180 6.32 13.46 1.01
CA VAL A 180 6.32 12.03 1.33
C VAL A 180 6.11 11.81 2.83
N ALA A 181 6.86 12.55 3.65
CA ALA A 181 6.76 12.47 5.11
C ALA A 181 7.01 13.85 5.72
N MET A 182 6.39 14.12 6.86
CA MET A 182 6.58 15.37 7.61
C MET A 182 6.49 15.12 9.11
N ILE A 183 7.08 16.03 9.88
CA ILE A 183 6.93 16.05 11.33
C ILE A 183 5.87 17.07 11.72
N ALA A 184 4.80 16.59 12.37
CA ALA A 184 3.82 17.48 12.98
C ALA A 184 4.15 17.76 14.44
N SER A 185 3.78 18.95 14.91
CA SER A 185 3.83 19.25 16.35
C SER A 185 2.84 18.37 17.11
N PRO A 186 3.20 17.86 18.29
CA PRO A 186 2.23 17.21 19.14
C PRO A 186 1.16 18.23 19.51
N LYS A 187 -0.09 18.04 19.07
CA LYS A 187 -1.23 18.74 19.66
C LYS A 187 -1.32 18.27 21.10
N VAL A 188 -0.81 19.08 22.02
CA VAL A 188 -1.27 19.00 23.41
C VAL A 188 -2.77 19.30 23.31
N GLN A 189 -3.59 18.28 23.51
CA GLN A 189 -4.99 18.52 23.87
C GLN A 189 -4.92 19.23 25.21
N GLU A 190 -4.95 20.55 25.16
CA GLU A 190 -5.33 21.36 26.28
C GLU A 190 -6.74 20.86 26.62
N GLU A 191 -6.84 20.06 27.68
CA GLU A 191 -8.12 19.74 28.30
C GLU A 191 -8.79 21.07 28.54
N GLU A 192 -9.77 21.42 27.72
CA GLU A 192 -10.75 22.43 28.06
C GLU A 192 -11.36 22.00 29.40
N LYS A 193 -10.84 22.58 30.49
CA LYS A 193 -11.52 22.54 31.79
C LYS A 193 -12.94 22.99 31.52
N PRO A 194 -13.93 22.21 31.92
CA PRO A 194 -15.31 22.65 31.84
C PRO A 194 -15.41 24.01 32.57
N ALA A 195 -15.74 25.04 31.81
CA ALA A 195 -16.07 26.35 32.40
C ALA A 195 -17.15 26.13 33.42
N GLU A 196 -16.79 26.39 34.67
CA GLU A 196 -17.65 26.46 35.85
C GLU A 196 -18.82 27.37 35.48
N VAL A 197 -19.99 26.76 35.35
CA VAL A 197 -21.25 27.47 35.15
C VAL A 197 -21.57 28.15 36.45
N GLU A 198 -21.23 29.45 36.56
CA GLU A 198 -21.81 30.34 37.57
C GLU A 198 -23.33 30.31 37.42
N LYS A 199 -23.97 29.84 38.45
CA LYS A 199 -25.40 30.01 38.69
C LYS A 199 -25.69 31.48 39.00
N PRO A 200 -26.66 32.09 38.31
CA PRO A 200 -27.40 33.18 38.94
C PRO A 200 -28.61 32.61 39.69
N ALA A 201 -28.71 33.04 40.94
CA ALA A 201 -29.82 32.77 41.87
C ALA A 201 -31.11 33.48 41.45
N GLU A 202 -32.20 32.77 41.76
CA GLU A 202 -33.53 33.19 42.27
C GLU A 202 -34.11 34.59 41.91
N GLU A 203 -35.30 34.55 41.49
CA GLU A 203 -36.56 35.06 42.02
C GLU A 203 -37.56 35.20 40.88
N GLY A 204 -38.70 34.68 40.88
CA GLY A 204 -39.87 34.85 41.65
C GLY A 204 -41.11 34.65 40.80
N GLU A 205 -41.98 33.87 41.30
CA GLU A 205 -43.47 33.98 41.29
C GLU A 205 -44.27 34.03 39.96
N THR A 206 -45.08 33.11 39.84
CA THR A 206 -46.52 32.91 39.95
C THR A 206 -47.32 32.66 38.70
N LYS A 207 -48.07 31.53 38.82
CA LYS A 207 -49.48 31.30 38.38
C LYS A 207 -49.82 31.27 36.90
N LYS A 208 -50.38 30.21 36.48
CA LYS A 208 -51.70 29.64 36.42
C LYS A 208 -52.07 29.09 35.03
N ASP A 209 -52.60 27.89 35.11
CA ASP A 209 -53.82 27.40 34.48
C ASP A 209 -53.94 27.21 32.97
N GLY A 210 -54.48 26.02 32.70
CA GLY A 210 -55.34 25.70 31.57
C GLY A 210 -54.80 24.55 30.72
N GLN A 211 -55.05 23.30 31.08
CA GLN A 211 -56.16 22.44 30.59
C GLN A 211 -56.36 22.44 29.07
N GLU A 212 -56.39 21.23 28.67
CA GLU A 212 -57.26 20.46 27.76
C GLU A 212 -56.61 20.19 26.42
N GLU A 213 -56.49 18.97 26.12
CA GLU A 213 -57.35 17.87 25.69
C GLU A 213 -57.27 17.60 24.18
N ILE A 214 -56.99 16.33 23.93
CA ILE A 214 -57.71 15.42 22.96
C ILE A 214 -57.29 15.42 21.48
N GLU A 215 -56.92 14.16 21.10
CA GLU A 215 -57.25 13.39 19.89
C GLU A 215 -56.80 13.91 18.51
N GLN A 216 -56.09 13.16 17.80
CA GLN A 216 -56.40 11.97 16.99
C GLN A 216 -55.12 11.31 16.46
#